data_f3173a9d77f3cb8ccd9ed583a4019f3b
#
_entry.id   f3173a9d77f3cb8ccd9ed583a4019f3b
#
_cell.length_a   1.000
_cell.length_b   1.000
_cell.length_c   1.000
_cell.angle_alpha   90.00
_cell.angle_beta   90.00
_cell.angle_gamma   90.00
#
_symmetry.space_group_name_H-M   'P 1'
#
loop_
_entity.id
_entity.type
_entity.pdbx_description
1 polymer ?
#
loop_
_entity_poly.entity_id
_entity_poly.type
_entity_poly.pdbx_seq_one_letter_code
_entity_poly.pdbx_strand_id
1 'polypeptide(L)'
;MKNKCASMLLASLCLGVLLTGCGKAPDSGENTAPVQAAKQDVRKLTFVLDWTPNTNHTGIYVAREKGYFKDAGLEVEIVQPPENGAEVLAASGKAQFAMSFQDSLAPAFSGDNPLPVTAVAGVIQH
;
A
#
# COMPACT_ATOMS: atom_id res chain seq x y z
N MET A 1 25.45 -31.11 35.79
CA MET A 1 24.74 -31.18 37.08
C MET A 1 23.28 -30.95 36.77
N LYS A 2 22.49 -32.01 36.53
CA LYS A 2 21.60 -32.72 37.51
C LYS A 2 20.61 -31.72 38.13
N ASN A 3 19.31 -31.87 37.71
CA ASN A 3 18.15 -32.39 38.46
C ASN A 3 16.93 -32.17 37.55
N LYS A 4 16.23 -33.09 37.03
CA LYS A 4 15.39 -34.25 37.47
C LYS A 4 14.32 -33.86 38.50
N CYS A 5 13.16 -34.35 38.16
CA CYS A 5 11.99 -34.75 38.93
C CYS A 5 10.77 -33.83 38.71
N ALA A 6 9.57 -34.25 38.52
CA ALA A 6 8.86 -35.53 38.38
C ALA A 6 7.39 -35.11 38.26
N SER A 7 6.69 -35.64 37.27
CA SER A 7 5.53 -36.58 37.46
C SER A 7 4.52 -36.19 38.53
N MET A 8 3.25 -35.97 38.12
CA MET A 8 2.15 -36.81 38.63
C MET A 8 0.85 -36.55 37.86
N LEU A 9 0.34 -37.63 37.35
CA LEU A 9 -0.99 -37.90 36.84
C LEU A 9 -2.07 -37.55 37.88
N LEU A 10 -3.23 -37.10 37.41
CA LEU A 10 -4.53 -37.55 37.97
C LEU A 10 -5.59 -37.44 36.88
N ALA A 11 -6.02 -38.61 36.46
CA ALA A 11 -7.22 -38.85 35.70
C ALA A 11 -8.44 -38.63 36.61
N SER A 12 -9.47 -37.99 36.12
CA SER A 12 -10.81 -38.15 36.64
C SER A 12 -11.85 -38.08 35.53
N LEU A 13 -12.41 -39.21 35.32
CA LEU A 13 -13.55 -39.62 34.53
C LEU A 13 -14.83 -39.02 35.14
N CYS A 14 -15.63 -38.30 34.38
CA CYS A 14 -17.07 -38.17 34.65
C CYS A 14 -17.87 -38.17 33.35
N LEU A 15 -18.62 -39.20 33.26
CA LEU A 15 -19.61 -39.68 32.30
C LEU A 15 -20.91 -38.86 32.43
N GLY A 16 -21.51 -38.52 31.26
CA GLY A 16 -22.98 -38.50 31.09
C GLY A 16 -23.66 -37.16 31.33
N VAL A 17 -24.26 -36.62 30.31
CA VAL A 17 -25.72 -36.56 30.12
C VAL A 17 -26.02 -35.95 28.75
N LEU A 18 -26.63 -36.75 27.89
CA LEU A 18 -27.35 -36.31 26.68
C LEU A 18 -28.67 -35.66 27.12
N LEU A 19 -28.86 -34.41 26.76
CA LEU A 19 -30.19 -33.79 26.72
C LEU A 19 -30.30 -32.95 25.47
N THR A 20 -31.08 -33.45 24.54
CA THR A 20 -31.63 -32.76 23.39
C THR A 20 -32.42 -31.53 23.84
N GLY A 21 -31.98 -30.36 23.38
CA GLY A 21 -32.72 -29.12 23.52
C GLY A 21 -32.69 -28.36 22.19
N CYS A 22 -33.77 -28.49 21.41
CA CYS A 22 -34.07 -27.50 20.36
C CYS A 22 -34.26 -26.14 21.05
N GLY A 23 -33.28 -25.26 20.88
CA GLY A 23 -33.29 -23.87 21.35
C GLY A 23 -32.95 -22.94 20.19
N LYS A 24 -33.99 -22.22 19.76
CA LYS A 24 -34.01 -21.04 18.93
C LYS A 24 -32.67 -20.30 18.91
N ALA A 25 -32.12 -20.10 17.71
CA ALA A 25 -30.93 -19.28 17.50
C ALA A 25 -31.12 -17.90 18.10
N PRO A 26 -30.15 -17.36 18.85
CA PRO A 26 -30.16 -15.97 19.20
C PRO A 26 -29.88 -15.16 17.95
N ASP A 27 -30.82 -14.28 17.65
CA ASP A 27 -30.66 -13.18 16.71
C ASP A 27 -29.41 -12.40 17.11
N SER A 28 -28.33 -12.61 16.35
CA SER A 28 -27.12 -11.80 16.47
C SER A 28 -27.43 -10.41 15.92
N GLY A 29 -28.00 -9.58 16.77
CA GLY A 29 -28.08 -8.16 16.51
C GLY A 29 -26.68 -7.68 16.17
N GLU A 30 -26.44 -7.52 14.89
CA GLU A 30 -25.27 -6.87 14.29
C GLU A 30 -25.25 -5.43 14.82
N ASN A 31 -24.55 -5.26 15.93
CA ASN A 31 -24.25 -3.95 16.47
C ASN A 31 -23.17 -3.33 15.58
N THR A 32 -23.56 -2.96 14.36
CA THR A 32 -22.79 -2.09 13.49
C THR A 32 -22.75 -0.71 14.14
N ALA A 33 -21.85 -0.55 15.12
CA ALA A 33 -21.42 0.77 15.50
C ALA A 33 -20.97 1.48 14.21
N PRO A 34 -21.42 2.71 13.93
CA PRO A 34 -20.95 3.42 12.77
C PRO A 34 -19.43 3.56 12.92
N VAL A 35 -18.70 2.90 12.01
CA VAL A 35 -17.27 3.16 11.84
C VAL A 35 -17.20 4.64 11.48
N GLN A 36 -16.91 5.48 12.47
CA GLN A 36 -16.56 6.85 12.23
C GLN A 36 -15.34 6.79 11.28
N ALA A 37 -15.60 7.16 10.03
CA ALA A 37 -14.54 7.37 9.06
C ALA A 37 -13.58 8.38 9.71
N ALA A 38 -12.44 7.87 10.19
CA ALA A 38 -11.36 8.72 10.66
C ALA A 38 -11.10 9.72 9.54
N LYS A 39 -11.10 11.01 9.85
CA LYS A 39 -10.69 12.06 8.92
C LYS A 39 -9.30 11.66 8.44
N GLN A 40 -9.22 11.04 7.27
CA GLN A 40 -7.92 10.77 6.66
C GLN A 40 -7.34 12.13 6.29
N ASP A 41 -6.22 12.47 6.91
CA ASP A 41 -5.44 13.63 6.49
C ASP A 41 -5.02 13.41 5.04
N VAL A 42 -5.59 14.20 4.14
CA VAL A 42 -5.31 14.11 2.70
C VAL A 42 -3.85 14.48 2.46
N ARG A 43 -3.06 13.54 1.93
CA ARG A 43 -1.68 13.79 1.55
C ARG A 43 -1.59 14.32 0.13
N LYS A 44 -0.95 15.47 -0.02
CA LYS A 44 -0.66 16.06 -1.34
C LYS A 44 0.63 15.45 -1.88
N LEU A 45 0.58 14.98 -3.12
CA LEU A 45 1.71 14.39 -3.83
C LEU A 45 1.82 15.01 -5.22
N THR A 46 3.05 15.23 -5.67
CA THR A 46 3.35 15.58 -7.05
C THR A 46 3.90 14.34 -7.76
N PHE A 47 3.26 13.99 -8.88
CA PHE A 47 3.67 12.93 -9.78
C PHE A 47 4.11 13.56 -11.11
N VAL A 48 5.38 13.44 -11.45
CA VAL A 48 5.92 13.99 -12.70
C VAL A 48 5.95 12.90 -13.78
N LEU A 49 5.43 13.22 -14.96
CA LEU A 49 5.46 12.35 -16.13
C LEU A 49 6.86 12.33 -16.75
N ASP A 50 7.14 11.35 -17.59
CA ASP A 50 8.36 11.25 -18.39
C ASP A 50 8.33 12.12 -19.66
N TRP A 51 7.11 12.48 -20.11
CA TRP A 51 6.87 13.25 -21.34
C TRP A 51 5.53 13.99 -21.27
N THR A 52 5.16 14.64 -22.38
CA THR A 52 3.79 15.14 -22.55
C THR A 52 2.79 13.99 -22.43
N PRO A 53 1.60 14.24 -21.88
CA PRO A 53 0.57 13.21 -21.72
C PRO A 53 0.30 12.41 -22.99
N ASN A 54 0.37 11.08 -22.86
CA ASN A 54 0.14 10.13 -23.96
C ASN A 54 -0.46 8.83 -23.41
N THR A 55 -0.60 7.81 -24.27
CA THR A 55 -1.24 6.53 -23.90
C THR A 55 -0.50 5.74 -22.81
N ASN A 56 0.82 5.94 -22.65
CA ASN A 56 1.58 5.28 -21.58
C ASN A 56 1.16 5.77 -20.19
N HIS A 57 0.57 6.95 -20.11
CA HIS A 57 0.07 7.56 -18.87
C HIS A 57 -1.37 7.21 -18.54
N THR A 58 -2.04 6.38 -19.37
CA THR A 58 -3.47 6.08 -19.21
C THR A 58 -3.80 5.63 -17.79
N GLY A 59 -2.97 4.76 -17.19
CA GLY A 59 -3.23 4.23 -15.85
C GLY A 59 -3.32 5.30 -14.77
N ILE A 60 -2.42 6.28 -14.78
CA ILE A 60 -2.42 7.33 -13.76
C ILE A 60 -3.59 8.30 -13.92
N TYR A 61 -3.97 8.61 -15.17
CA TYR A 61 -5.13 9.44 -15.44
C TYR A 61 -6.44 8.72 -15.10
N VAL A 62 -6.56 7.43 -15.42
CA VAL A 62 -7.72 6.60 -15.00
C VAL A 62 -7.81 6.55 -13.47
N ALA A 63 -6.72 6.36 -12.76
CA ALA A 63 -6.71 6.36 -11.30
C ALA A 63 -7.23 7.68 -10.73
N ARG A 64 -6.84 8.80 -11.30
CA ARG A 64 -7.33 10.13 -10.93
C ARG A 64 -8.83 10.28 -11.20
N GLU A 65 -9.28 9.99 -12.43
CA GLU A 65 -10.68 10.17 -12.86
C GLU A 65 -11.64 9.21 -12.14
N LYS A 66 -11.18 8.01 -11.81
CA LYS A 66 -11.95 7.02 -11.04
C LYS A 66 -11.94 7.30 -9.52
N GLY A 67 -11.18 8.28 -9.06
CA GLY A 67 -11.11 8.64 -7.66
C GLY A 67 -10.23 7.73 -6.80
N TYR A 68 -9.45 6.81 -7.37
CA TYR A 68 -8.65 5.85 -6.61
C TYR A 68 -7.62 6.53 -5.70
N PHE A 69 -7.06 7.66 -6.11
CA PHE A 69 -6.18 8.45 -5.26
C PHE A 69 -6.93 9.04 -4.07
N LYS A 70 -8.11 9.59 -4.31
CA LYS A 70 -8.95 10.17 -3.28
C LYS A 70 -9.38 9.11 -2.26
N ASP A 71 -9.75 7.92 -2.73
CA ASP A 71 -10.14 6.79 -1.87
C ASP A 71 -8.97 6.31 -1.00
N ALA A 72 -7.73 6.49 -1.49
CA ALA A 72 -6.50 6.24 -0.74
C ALA A 72 -6.06 7.41 0.15
N GLY A 73 -6.84 8.49 0.25
CA GLY A 73 -6.49 9.68 1.02
C GLY A 73 -5.39 10.52 0.37
N LEU A 74 -5.27 10.46 -0.96
CA LEU A 74 -4.24 11.18 -1.71
C LEU A 74 -4.86 12.25 -2.61
N GLU A 75 -4.22 13.41 -2.65
CA GLU A 75 -4.42 14.45 -3.65
C GLU A 75 -3.18 14.46 -4.55
N VAL A 76 -3.31 13.94 -5.77
CA VAL A 76 -2.17 13.77 -6.69
C VAL A 76 -2.22 14.83 -7.79
N GLU A 77 -1.22 15.70 -7.79
CA GLU A 77 -0.96 16.62 -8.88
C GLU A 77 -0.09 15.93 -9.93
N ILE A 78 -0.57 15.86 -11.17
CA ILE A 78 0.14 15.25 -12.30
C ILE A 78 0.73 16.38 -13.14
N VAL A 79 2.05 16.42 -13.25
CA VAL A 79 2.79 17.48 -13.97
C VAL A 79 3.65 16.91 -15.09
N GLN A 80 3.93 17.72 -16.08
CA GLN A 80 4.87 17.37 -17.15
C GLN A 80 6.32 17.52 -16.65
N PRO A 81 7.27 16.79 -17.25
CA PRO A 81 8.67 16.88 -16.86
C PRO A 81 9.24 18.24 -17.21
N PRO A 82 10.15 18.78 -16.38
CA PRO A 82 10.96 19.93 -16.75
C PRO A 82 12.04 19.53 -17.77
N GLU A 83 12.71 20.51 -18.37
CA GLU A 83 13.77 20.29 -19.37
C GLU A 83 14.93 19.41 -18.87
N ASN A 84 15.20 19.44 -17.57
CA ASN A 84 16.27 18.63 -16.94
C ASN A 84 15.83 17.23 -16.49
N GLY A 85 14.62 16.82 -16.84
CA GLY A 85 14.10 15.47 -16.60
C GLY A 85 13.30 15.29 -15.31
N ALA A 86 12.50 14.25 -15.32
CA ALA A 86 11.62 13.91 -14.21
C ALA A 86 12.40 13.40 -12.98
N GLU A 87 13.48 12.67 -13.22
CA GLU A 87 14.35 12.08 -12.20
C GLU A 87 14.99 13.16 -11.30
N VAL A 88 15.42 14.25 -11.92
CA VAL A 88 16.03 15.37 -11.19
C VAL A 88 14.99 16.07 -10.29
N LEU A 89 13.75 16.18 -10.77
CA LEU A 89 12.67 16.75 -9.97
C LEU A 89 12.36 15.88 -8.75
N ALA A 90 12.30 14.56 -8.95
CA ALA A 90 12.11 13.60 -7.84
C ALA A 90 13.30 13.60 -6.88
N ALA A 91 14.54 13.57 -7.40
CA ALA A 91 15.76 13.59 -6.60
C ALA A 91 15.87 14.85 -5.71
N SER A 92 15.35 15.97 -6.19
CA SER A 92 15.33 17.23 -5.42
C SER A 92 14.24 17.31 -4.36
N GLY A 93 13.37 16.29 -4.27
CA GLY A 93 12.23 16.27 -3.35
C GLY A 93 11.05 17.14 -3.76
N LYS A 94 11.09 17.77 -4.93
CA LYS A 94 10.00 18.59 -5.47
C LYS A 94 8.85 17.76 -6.04
N ALA A 95 9.11 16.50 -6.38
CA ALA A 95 8.10 15.51 -6.71
C ALA A 95 8.33 14.25 -5.87
N GLN A 96 7.27 13.59 -5.45
CA GLN A 96 7.34 12.36 -4.68
C GLN A 96 7.47 11.13 -5.58
N PHE A 97 6.93 11.22 -6.80
CA PHE A 97 6.99 10.16 -7.81
C PHE A 97 7.31 10.75 -9.18
N ALA A 98 8.02 9.96 -9.97
CA ALA A 98 8.34 10.27 -11.36
C ALA A 98 8.19 9.04 -12.24
N MET A 99 7.69 9.21 -13.44
CA MET A 99 7.89 8.25 -14.52
C MET A 99 9.23 8.52 -15.20
N SER A 100 9.88 7.45 -15.61
CA SER A 100 11.15 7.52 -16.31
C SER A 100 11.36 6.31 -17.22
N PHE A 101 12.37 6.36 -18.04
CA PHE A 101 12.81 5.29 -18.92
C PHE A 101 14.07 4.62 -18.37
N GLN A 102 14.26 3.37 -18.72
CA GLN A 102 15.43 2.61 -18.31
C GLN A 102 16.75 3.25 -18.76
N ASP A 103 16.79 3.82 -19.93
CA ASP A 103 17.96 4.51 -20.50
C ASP A 103 18.29 5.83 -19.77
N SER A 104 17.28 6.53 -19.25
CA SER A 104 17.47 7.70 -18.39
C SER A 104 17.89 7.33 -16.96
N LEU A 105 17.39 6.20 -16.45
CA LEU A 105 17.72 5.73 -15.10
C LEU A 105 19.14 5.16 -15.00
N ALA A 106 19.66 4.52 -16.06
CA ALA A 106 20.99 3.91 -16.03
C ALA A 106 22.10 4.95 -15.69
N PRO A 107 22.21 6.11 -16.37
CA PRO A 107 23.17 7.14 -15.98
C PRO A 107 22.83 7.79 -14.63
N ALA A 108 21.55 7.87 -14.26
CA ALA A 108 21.15 8.44 -12.97
C ALA A 108 21.67 7.62 -11.78
N PHE A 109 21.87 6.30 -11.96
CA PHE A 109 22.35 5.40 -10.91
C PHE A 109 23.86 5.13 -10.97
N SER A 110 24.51 5.29 -12.12
CA SER A 110 25.88 4.84 -12.35
C SER A 110 26.94 5.95 -12.38
N GLY A 111 26.56 7.20 -12.23
CA GLY A 111 27.48 8.32 -12.19
C GLY A 111 28.25 8.46 -10.87
N ASP A 112 29.25 9.32 -10.84
CA ASP A 112 30.03 9.64 -9.61
C ASP A 112 29.16 10.26 -8.51
N ASN A 113 28.03 10.86 -8.88
CA ASN A 113 27.02 11.40 -7.98
C ASN A 113 25.64 10.84 -8.38
N PRO A 114 25.33 9.60 -7.98
CA PRO A 114 24.04 8.99 -8.32
C PRO A 114 22.87 9.79 -7.72
N LEU A 115 21.81 9.91 -8.50
CA LEU A 115 20.60 10.58 -8.01
C LEU A 115 19.96 9.76 -6.89
N PRO A 116 19.52 10.40 -5.79
CA PRO A 116 18.88 9.73 -4.67
C PRO A 116 17.41 9.36 -4.98
N VAL A 117 17.21 8.53 -5.99
CA VAL A 117 15.90 8.01 -6.40
C VAL A 117 15.89 6.49 -6.37
N THR A 118 14.73 5.90 -6.21
CA THR A 118 14.54 4.44 -6.18
C THR A 118 13.45 4.04 -7.16
N ALA A 119 13.73 3.08 -8.03
CA ALA A 119 12.71 2.48 -8.87
C ALA A 119 11.80 1.58 -8.03
N VAL A 120 10.51 1.89 -8.00
CA VAL A 120 9.52 1.19 -7.16
C VAL A 120 8.58 0.29 -7.96
N ALA A 121 8.43 0.52 -9.25
CA ALA A 121 7.59 -0.30 -10.13
C ALA A 121 7.98 -0.16 -11.59
N GLY A 122 7.75 -1.21 -12.37
CA GLY A 122 7.70 -1.18 -13.84
C GLY A 122 6.26 -1.02 -14.30
N VAL A 123 6.00 -0.04 -15.15
CA VAL A 123 4.64 0.27 -15.63
C VAL A 123 4.41 -0.36 -17.01
N ILE A 124 5.41 -0.34 -17.88
CA ILE A 124 5.36 -0.88 -19.22
C ILE A 124 6.60 -1.76 -19.45
N GLN A 125 6.39 -2.94 -19.99
CA GLN A 125 7.44 -3.82 -20.53
C GLN A 125 7.37 -3.82 -22.06
N HIS A 126 8.53 -3.68 -22.70
CA HIS A 126 8.71 -3.84 -24.14
C HIS A 126 9.31 -5.18 -24.47
#